data_8aa52bdb7d2437410c66d64a5e9ac795
#
_entry.id   8aa52bdb7d2437410c66d64a5e9ac795
#
_cell.length_a   1.000
_cell.length_b   1.000
_cell.length_c   1.000
_cell.angle_alpha   90.00
_cell.angle_beta   90.00
_cell.angle_gamma   90.00
#
_symmetry.space_group_name_H-M   'P 1'
#
loop_
_entity.id
_entity.type
_entity.pdbx_description
1 polymer ?
#
loop_
_entity_poly.entity_id
_entity_poly.type
_entity_poly.pdbx_seq_one_letter_code
_entity_poly.pdbx_strand_id
1 'polypeptide(L)'
;SWERVDLALRPGPTVFVGVARPAQVTAYLGNAGRAVLQDVEFAPFNPTYVTSGSADASPSAPTQEDFWLAEATGTGTQTVDWDSSGPWEVVLMNADGARGIDASVSAGAQAKLVGRLAWIVTVAGLVVLGVGVLMIALGLRRRPLPTSPGGSAWGA
;
A
#
# COMPACT_ATOMS: atom_id res chain seq x y z
N SER A 1 -9.09 -0.58 -2.51
CA SER A 1 -7.73 -1.16 -2.51
C SER A 1 -7.66 -2.22 -1.43
N TRP A 2 -7.02 -3.33 -1.76
CA TRP A 2 -6.79 -4.42 -0.82
C TRP A 2 -5.42 -4.19 -0.19
N GLU A 3 -5.37 -4.25 1.12
CA GLU A 3 -4.12 -4.22 1.87
C GLU A 3 -3.82 -5.62 2.40
N ARG A 4 -2.53 -5.93 2.50
CA ARG A 4 -2.05 -7.24 2.94
C ARG A 4 -1.03 -7.05 4.04
N VAL A 5 -1.17 -7.82 5.12
CA VAL A 5 -0.13 -7.99 6.14
C VAL A 5 0.37 -9.43 6.06
N ASP A 6 1.64 -9.59 5.79
CA ASP A 6 2.32 -10.88 5.86
C ASP A 6 3.11 -10.94 7.15
N LEU A 7 2.78 -11.92 7.99
CA LEU A 7 3.42 -12.16 9.25
C LEU A 7 4.30 -13.40 9.15
N ALA A 8 5.61 -13.20 9.11
CA ALA A 8 6.57 -14.30 9.12
C ALA A 8 6.92 -14.67 10.57
N LEU A 9 6.52 -15.87 10.99
CA LEU A 9 6.80 -16.40 12.31
C LEU A 9 7.87 -17.46 12.26
N ARG A 10 8.72 -17.51 13.28
CA ARG A 10 9.53 -18.68 13.60
C ARG A 10 8.62 -19.78 14.17
N PRO A 11 9.01 -21.07 14.11
CA PRO A 11 8.25 -22.11 14.78
C PRO A 11 8.14 -21.80 16.28
N GLY A 12 6.94 -21.41 16.68
CA GLY A 12 6.62 -20.85 18.00
C GLY A 12 5.14 -21.04 18.33
N PRO A 13 4.61 -20.34 19.33
CA PRO A 13 3.20 -20.42 19.69
C PRO A 13 2.30 -20.06 18.53
N THR A 14 1.06 -20.55 18.55
CA THR A 14 0.03 -20.18 17.59
C THR A 14 -0.30 -18.70 17.75
N VAL A 15 -0.22 -17.94 16.67
CA VAL A 15 -0.42 -16.51 16.66
C VAL A 15 -1.71 -16.18 15.92
N PHE A 16 -2.37 -15.15 16.39
CA PHE A 16 -3.55 -14.56 15.81
C PHE A 16 -3.19 -13.18 15.23
N VAL A 17 -3.63 -12.91 14.01
CA VAL A 17 -3.65 -11.57 13.43
C VAL A 17 -5.08 -11.25 13.02
N GLY A 18 -5.61 -10.13 13.45
CA GLY A 18 -6.95 -9.67 13.14
C GLY A 18 -6.97 -8.21 12.75
N VAL A 19 -7.92 -7.85 11.89
CA VAL A 19 -8.20 -6.47 11.48
C VAL A 19 -9.62 -6.14 11.90
N ALA A 20 -9.81 -5.04 12.60
CA ALA A 20 -11.13 -4.61 13.02
C ALA A 20 -11.26 -3.09 13.07
N ARG A 21 -12.44 -2.59 13.39
CA ARG A 21 -12.66 -1.16 13.61
C ARG A 21 -12.02 -0.73 14.94
N PRO A 22 -11.41 0.45 15.03
CA PRO A 22 -10.73 0.92 16.25
C PRO A 22 -11.59 0.88 17.51
N ALA A 23 -12.87 1.19 17.40
CA ALA A 23 -13.80 1.13 18.53
C ALA A 23 -14.00 -0.29 19.07
N GLN A 24 -14.02 -1.30 18.20
CA GLN A 24 -14.16 -2.72 18.57
C GLN A 24 -12.86 -3.22 19.20
N VAL A 25 -11.71 -2.88 18.62
CA VAL A 25 -10.40 -3.21 19.20
C VAL A 25 -10.24 -2.60 20.59
N THR A 26 -10.61 -1.32 20.76
CA THR A 26 -10.54 -0.65 22.04
C THR A 26 -11.44 -1.32 23.08
N ALA A 27 -12.66 -1.69 22.71
CA ALA A 27 -13.59 -2.38 23.60
C ALA A 27 -13.09 -3.78 23.99
N TYR A 28 -12.58 -4.53 23.01
CA TYR A 28 -12.06 -5.89 23.20
C TYR A 28 -10.81 -5.91 24.09
N LEU A 29 -9.83 -5.08 23.80
CA LEU A 29 -8.58 -5.03 24.56
C LEU A 29 -8.79 -4.40 25.95
N GLY A 30 -9.78 -3.52 26.09
CA GLY A 30 -10.11 -2.88 27.36
C GLY A 30 -8.86 -2.30 28.04
N ASN A 31 -8.55 -2.83 29.24
CA ASN A 31 -7.36 -2.44 29.99
C ASN A 31 -6.19 -3.43 29.84
N ALA A 32 -6.23 -4.35 28.88
CA ALA A 32 -5.13 -5.27 28.64
C ALA A 32 -3.84 -4.54 28.24
N GLY A 33 -2.72 -5.01 28.75
CA GLY A 33 -1.40 -4.47 28.43
C GLY A 33 -1.09 -4.70 26.95
N ARG A 34 -0.78 -3.61 26.22
CA ARG A 34 -0.47 -3.63 24.79
C ARG A 34 0.61 -2.63 24.41
N ALA A 35 1.35 -2.95 23.37
CA ALA A 35 2.24 -2.01 22.69
C ALA A 35 1.55 -1.55 21.39
N VAL A 36 1.39 -0.25 21.25
CA VAL A 36 0.81 0.38 20.06
C VAL A 36 1.93 0.98 19.23
N LEU A 37 2.04 0.55 17.98
CA LEU A 37 2.93 1.17 17.01
C LEU A 37 2.34 2.52 16.61
N GLN A 38 3.02 3.61 16.99
CA GLN A 38 2.56 4.97 16.70
C GLN A 38 3.19 5.54 15.44
N ASP A 39 4.45 5.21 15.18
CA ASP A 39 5.18 5.74 14.04
C ASP A 39 6.25 4.78 13.58
N VAL A 40 6.61 4.87 12.30
CA VAL A 40 7.68 4.09 11.68
C VAL A 40 8.52 5.01 10.80
N GLU A 41 9.72 5.29 11.22
CA GLU A 41 10.72 5.86 10.34
C GLU A 41 11.34 4.77 9.47
N PHE A 42 11.38 4.98 8.15
CA PHE A 42 11.85 3.95 7.21
C PHE A 42 13.34 4.05 6.85
N ALA A 43 13.99 5.17 7.18
CA ALA A 43 15.41 5.35 6.86
C ALA A 43 16.14 6.17 7.93
N PRO A 44 16.78 5.53 8.94
CA PRO A 44 16.81 4.09 9.25
C PRO A 44 15.48 3.56 9.79
N PHE A 45 15.23 2.26 9.65
CA PHE A 45 14.03 1.65 10.19
C PHE A 45 14.00 1.76 11.72
N ASN A 46 13.06 2.56 12.24
CA ASN A 46 12.95 2.84 13.67
C ASN A 46 11.46 2.96 14.06
N PRO A 47 10.88 1.87 14.55
CA PRO A 47 9.50 1.87 15.01
C PRO A 47 9.37 2.45 16.41
N THR A 48 8.41 3.34 16.60
CA THR A 48 8.08 3.93 17.91
C THR A 48 6.84 3.25 18.49
N TYR A 49 6.99 2.66 19.68
CA TYR A 49 5.90 1.99 20.39
C TYR A 49 5.50 2.76 21.64
N VAL A 50 4.22 2.81 21.92
CA VAL A 50 3.67 3.27 23.18
C VAL A 50 2.97 2.12 23.88
N THR A 51 3.40 1.84 25.11
CA THR A 51 2.79 0.82 25.95
C THR A 51 1.61 1.41 26.70
N SER A 52 0.50 0.72 26.71
CA SER A 52 -0.73 1.14 27.41
C SER A 52 -1.42 -0.08 28.02
N GLY A 53 -2.25 0.18 29.04
CA GLY A 53 -2.98 -0.87 29.75
C GLY A 53 -2.22 -1.46 30.93
N SER A 54 -2.84 -2.45 31.60
CA SER A 54 -2.29 -3.14 32.76
C SER A 54 -1.63 -4.45 32.35
N ALA A 55 -0.44 -4.68 32.88
CA ALA A 55 0.26 -5.94 32.66
C ALA A 55 -0.48 -7.17 33.24
N ASP A 56 -1.43 -6.99 34.15
CA ASP A 56 -2.16 -8.10 34.78
C ASP A 56 -3.46 -8.46 34.06
N ALA A 57 -3.92 -7.63 33.12
CA ALA A 57 -5.11 -7.90 32.34
C ALA A 57 -4.75 -8.63 31.03
N SER A 58 -5.45 -9.72 30.75
CA SER A 58 -5.39 -10.43 29.46
C SER A 58 -6.78 -10.43 28.83
N PRO A 59 -6.89 -10.18 27.52
CA PRO A 59 -8.16 -10.29 26.82
C PRO A 59 -8.61 -11.74 26.68
N SER A 60 -9.85 -11.98 26.32
CA SER A 60 -10.35 -13.28 25.88
C SER A 60 -9.57 -13.78 24.65
N ALA A 61 -9.68 -15.07 24.35
CA ALA A 61 -9.09 -15.61 23.14
C ALA A 61 -9.71 -14.93 21.91
N PRO A 62 -8.90 -14.35 21.01
CA PRO A 62 -9.41 -13.55 19.90
C PRO A 62 -10.26 -14.36 18.90
N THR A 63 -10.04 -15.65 18.80
CA THR A 63 -10.79 -16.57 17.95
C THR A 63 -12.24 -16.82 18.41
N GLN A 64 -12.62 -16.31 19.59
CA GLN A 64 -13.99 -16.38 20.10
C GLN A 64 -14.82 -15.15 19.76
N GLU A 65 -14.20 -14.14 19.17
CA GLU A 65 -14.83 -12.88 18.82
C GLU A 65 -15.21 -12.88 17.34
N ASP A 66 -16.33 -12.29 17.01
CA ASP A 66 -16.93 -12.28 15.67
C ASP A 66 -16.89 -10.91 14.98
N PHE A 67 -16.23 -9.92 15.57
CA PHE A 67 -16.17 -8.56 15.03
C PHE A 67 -15.01 -8.31 14.06
N TRP A 68 -14.15 -9.29 13.84
CA TRP A 68 -13.02 -9.14 12.94
C TRP A 68 -13.46 -8.98 11.49
N LEU A 69 -12.93 -7.97 10.81
CA LEU A 69 -13.16 -7.76 9.37
C LEU A 69 -12.41 -8.79 8.52
N ALA A 70 -11.25 -9.19 9.00
CA ALA A 70 -10.44 -10.25 8.47
C ALA A 70 -9.53 -10.79 9.57
N GLU A 71 -9.27 -12.08 9.57
CA GLU A 71 -8.43 -12.72 10.57
C GLU A 71 -7.66 -13.91 10.01
N ALA A 72 -6.55 -14.25 10.63
CA ALA A 72 -5.81 -15.47 10.41
C ALA A 72 -5.19 -15.97 11.70
N THR A 73 -5.16 -17.28 11.88
CA THR A 73 -4.58 -17.94 13.07
C THR A 73 -3.75 -19.13 12.65
N GLY A 74 -2.56 -19.25 13.19
CA GLY A 74 -1.70 -20.37 12.86
C GLY A 74 -0.27 -20.23 13.39
N THR A 75 0.55 -21.22 13.05
CA THR A 75 2.00 -21.19 13.23
C THR A 75 2.66 -20.87 11.89
N GLY A 76 3.77 -20.17 11.90
CA GLY A 76 4.46 -19.73 10.66
C GLY A 76 3.88 -18.47 10.07
N THR A 77 4.07 -18.25 8.78
CA THR A 77 3.61 -17.01 8.10
C THR A 77 2.09 -16.98 8.02
N GLN A 78 1.50 -15.91 8.54
CA GLN A 78 0.07 -15.61 8.42
C GLN A 78 -0.12 -14.43 7.49
N THR A 79 -1.09 -14.52 6.58
CA THR A 79 -1.44 -13.46 5.64
C THR A 79 -2.90 -13.09 5.83
N VAL A 80 -3.18 -11.80 5.94
CA VAL A 80 -4.54 -11.25 6.04
C VAL A 80 -4.73 -10.20 4.97
N ASP A 81 -5.79 -10.38 4.18
CA ASP A 81 -6.21 -9.42 3.15
C ASP A 81 -7.55 -8.80 3.58
N TRP A 82 -7.65 -7.48 3.54
CA TRP A 82 -8.92 -6.78 3.87
C TRP A 82 -9.16 -5.58 2.97
N ASP A 83 -10.42 -5.15 2.90
CA ASP A 83 -10.76 -3.89 2.25
C ASP A 83 -10.46 -2.72 3.20
N SER A 84 -9.57 -1.84 2.79
CA SER A 84 -9.13 -0.67 3.57
C SER A 84 -10.15 0.48 3.60
N SER A 85 -11.40 0.24 3.27
CA SER A 85 -12.45 1.27 3.35
C SER A 85 -12.75 1.66 4.80
N GLY A 86 -12.55 2.92 5.14
CA GLY A 86 -12.73 3.48 6.48
C GLY A 86 -11.59 3.16 7.45
N PRO A 87 -11.71 3.56 8.72
CA PRO A 87 -10.68 3.33 9.73
C PRO A 87 -10.61 1.86 10.15
N TRP A 88 -9.41 1.35 10.29
CA TRP A 88 -9.11 -0.01 10.73
C TRP A 88 -7.88 -0.03 11.64
N GLU A 89 -7.76 -1.06 12.42
CA GLU A 89 -6.63 -1.34 13.31
C GLU A 89 -6.25 -2.82 13.19
N VAL A 90 -4.96 -3.10 13.14
CA VAL A 90 -4.43 -4.46 13.12
C VAL A 90 -4.03 -4.87 14.53
N VAL A 91 -4.51 -6.01 14.95
CA VAL A 91 -4.18 -6.62 16.24
C VAL A 91 -3.37 -7.88 16.01
N LEU A 92 -2.24 -7.97 16.69
CA LEU A 92 -1.37 -9.13 16.69
C LEU A 92 -1.22 -9.62 18.11
N MET A 93 -1.53 -10.89 18.36
CA MET A 93 -1.45 -11.49 19.68
C MET A 93 -1.33 -13.01 19.61
N ASN A 94 -1.04 -13.64 20.75
CA ASN A 94 -1.12 -15.10 20.84
C ASN A 94 -2.60 -15.53 20.74
N ALA A 95 -2.85 -16.66 20.06
CA ALA A 95 -4.22 -17.15 19.83
C ALA A 95 -4.97 -17.53 21.11
N ASP A 96 -4.25 -17.79 22.20
CA ASP A 96 -4.79 -18.07 23.54
C ASP A 96 -4.93 -16.82 24.42
N GLY A 97 -4.60 -15.63 23.91
CA GLY A 97 -4.57 -14.41 24.70
C GLY A 97 -3.37 -14.26 25.63
N ALA A 98 -2.43 -15.21 25.60
CA ALA A 98 -1.22 -15.16 26.42
C ALA A 98 -0.31 -13.97 26.01
N ARG A 99 0.48 -13.51 26.97
CA ARG A 99 1.42 -12.41 26.77
C ARG A 99 2.72 -12.88 26.12
N GLY A 100 3.44 -11.88 25.61
CA GLY A 100 4.76 -12.09 25.01
C GLY A 100 4.63 -12.70 23.65
N ILE A 101 4.63 -11.86 22.64
CA ILE A 101 4.66 -12.25 21.24
C ILE A 101 6.06 -11.97 20.68
N ASP A 102 6.63 -12.96 20.01
CA ASP A 102 7.85 -12.80 19.22
C ASP A 102 7.50 -13.02 17.76
N ALA A 103 7.28 -11.93 17.06
CA ALA A 103 6.82 -11.95 15.67
C ALA A 103 7.44 -10.81 14.87
N SER A 104 7.75 -11.09 13.62
CA SER A 104 8.17 -10.10 12.65
C SER A 104 7.00 -9.76 11.75
N VAL A 105 6.61 -8.49 11.70
CA VAL A 105 5.49 -7.99 10.89
C VAL A 105 6.04 -7.33 9.63
N SER A 106 5.51 -7.75 8.48
CA SER A 106 5.74 -7.08 7.20
C SER A 106 4.40 -6.61 6.66
N ALA A 107 4.23 -5.31 6.51
CA ALA A 107 3.04 -4.72 5.94
C ALA A 107 3.31 -4.28 4.50
N GLY A 108 2.46 -4.70 3.57
CA GLY A 108 2.51 -4.29 2.17
C GLY A 108 1.16 -3.77 1.71
N ALA A 109 1.11 -2.50 1.26
CA ALA A 109 -0.06 -1.96 0.59
C ALA A 109 0.04 -2.25 -0.92
N GLN A 110 -0.88 -3.05 -1.45
CA GLN A 110 -1.03 -3.20 -2.90
C GLN A 110 -1.86 -2.02 -3.43
N ALA A 111 -1.20 -0.93 -3.74
CA ALA A 111 -1.85 0.20 -4.37
C ALA A 111 -2.19 -0.13 -5.83
N LYS A 112 -3.37 -0.65 -6.11
CA LYS A 112 -3.93 -0.73 -7.47
C LYS A 112 -3.99 0.65 -8.17
N LEU A 113 -3.88 1.72 -7.38
CA LEU A 113 -3.79 3.09 -7.89
C LEU A 113 -2.52 3.32 -8.72
N VAL A 114 -1.39 2.73 -8.33
CA VAL A 114 -0.11 2.91 -9.04
C VAL A 114 -0.20 2.34 -10.46
N GLY A 115 -0.83 1.18 -10.64
CA GLY A 115 -1.06 0.60 -11.95
C GLY A 115 -1.98 1.47 -12.84
N ARG A 116 -3.06 2.02 -12.29
CA ARG A 116 -3.96 2.93 -13.03
C ARG A 116 -3.28 4.24 -13.40
N LEU A 117 -2.56 4.86 -12.49
CA LEU A 117 -1.80 6.09 -12.75
C LEU A 117 -0.71 5.86 -13.78
N ALA A 118 0.05 4.78 -13.68
CA ALA A 118 1.06 4.41 -14.67
C ALA A 118 0.44 4.24 -16.06
N TRP A 119 -0.72 3.59 -16.16
CA TRP A 119 -1.41 3.40 -17.43
C TRP A 119 -1.92 4.72 -18.03
N ILE A 120 -2.50 5.61 -17.20
CA ILE A 120 -2.95 6.94 -17.65
C ILE A 120 -1.79 7.79 -18.16
N VAL A 121 -0.66 7.81 -17.42
CA VAL A 121 0.54 8.55 -17.83
C VAL A 121 1.13 8.00 -19.13
N THR A 122 1.15 6.68 -19.30
CA THR A 122 1.64 6.04 -20.52
C THR A 122 0.76 6.39 -21.72
N VAL A 123 -0.55 6.32 -21.60
CA VAL A 123 -1.48 6.67 -22.68
C VAL A 123 -1.38 8.14 -23.02
N ALA A 124 -1.34 9.02 -22.03
CA ALA A 124 -1.17 10.47 -22.25
C ALA A 124 0.15 10.77 -22.98
N GLY A 125 1.25 10.13 -22.58
CA GLY A 125 2.55 10.24 -23.23
C GLY A 125 2.52 9.83 -24.71
N LEU A 126 1.87 8.69 -25.03
CA LEU A 126 1.70 8.22 -26.40
C LEU A 126 0.88 9.18 -27.26
N VAL A 127 -0.17 9.77 -26.72
CA VAL A 127 -0.99 10.77 -27.43
C VAL A 127 -0.18 12.02 -27.76
N VAL A 128 0.58 12.54 -26.81
CA VAL A 128 1.45 13.72 -27.03
C VAL A 128 2.52 13.42 -28.06
N LEU A 129 3.12 12.24 -28.04
CA LEU A 129 4.11 11.80 -29.00
C LEU A 129 3.50 11.68 -30.41
N GLY A 130 2.32 11.09 -30.53
CA GLY A 130 1.57 10.98 -31.79
C GLY A 130 1.24 12.35 -32.40
N VAL A 131 0.77 13.30 -31.58
CA VAL A 131 0.50 14.68 -32.03
C VAL A 131 1.79 15.37 -32.44
N GLY A 132 2.89 15.19 -31.73
CA GLY A 132 4.20 15.75 -32.08
C GLY A 132 4.69 15.25 -33.44
N VAL A 133 4.63 13.94 -33.69
CA VAL A 133 5.01 13.34 -34.97
C VAL A 133 4.12 13.85 -36.10
N LEU A 134 2.81 13.95 -35.89
CA LEU A 134 1.86 14.47 -36.87
C LEU A 134 2.16 15.93 -37.24
N MET A 135 2.46 16.78 -36.25
CA MET A 135 2.84 18.19 -36.46
C MET A 135 4.11 18.32 -37.31
N ILE A 136 5.13 17.48 -37.01
CA ILE A 136 6.37 17.44 -37.79
C ILE A 136 6.09 17.03 -39.23
N ALA A 137 5.30 15.95 -39.44
CA ALA A 137 4.95 15.47 -40.77
C ALA A 137 4.19 16.50 -41.61
N LEU A 138 3.25 17.21 -40.99
CA LEU A 138 2.50 18.28 -41.63
C LEU A 138 3.38 19.50 -41.92
N GLY A 139 4.31 19.86 -41.02
CA GLY A 139 5.27 20.91 -41.19
C GLY A 139 6.23 20.70 -42.35
N LEU A 140 6.71 19.45 -42.51
CA LEU A 140 7.59 19.07 -43.62
C LEU A 140 6.87 19.08 -44.98
N ARG A 141 5.56 18.82 -45.02
CA ARG A 141 4.77 18.89 -46.27
C ARG A 141 4.49 20.32 -46.76
N ARG A 142 4.67 21.35 -45.91
CA ARG A 142 4.41 22.76 -46.25
C ARG A 142 5.65 23.55 -46.67
N ARG A 143 6.78 22.91 -47.00
CA ARG A 143 7.94 23.60 -47.55
C ARG A 143 7.63 24.00 -48.98
N PRO A 144 7.45 25.31 -49.33
CA PRO A 144 7.37 25.73 -50.72
C PRO A 144 8.71 25.48 -51.39
N LEU A 145 8.68 24.96 -52.62
CA LEU A 145 9.87 24.88 -53.47
C LEU A 145 10.44 26.28 -53.66
N PRO A 146 11.77 26.47 -53.55
CA PRO A 146 12.36 27.79 -53.88
C PRO A 146 12.11 28.08 -55.35
N THR A 147 11.37 29.14 -55.65
CA THR A 147 11.25 29.68 -56.99
C THR A 147 12.60 30.22 -57.42
N SER A 148 13.20 29.64 -58.39
CA SER A 148 14.43 30.11 -59.03
C SER A 148 14.18 31.50 -59.64
N PRO A 149 14.99 32.52 -59.31
CA PRO A 149 14.86 33.82 -60.01
C PRO A 149 15.33 33.64 -61.48
N GLY A 150 14.39 33.87 -62.40
CA GLY A 150 14.65 33.82 -63.84
C GLY A 150 15.76 34.78 -64.21
N GLY A 151 16.73 34.27 -64.95
CA GLY A 151 17.84 35.04 -65.45
C GLY A 151 17.39 36.18 -66.36
N SER A 152 17.84 37.36 -66.05
CA SER A 152 17.76 38.53 -66.93
C SER A 152 18.62 38.33 -68.16
N ALA A 153 17.99 38.21 -69.35
CA ALA A 153 18.69 38.21 -70.61
C ALA A 153 19.25 39.68 -70.87
N TRP A 154 20.53 39.70 -71.08
CA TRP A 154 21.21 40.85 -71.66
C TRP A 154 21.01 40.80 -73.16
N GLY A 155 20.31 41.77 -73.74
CA GLY A 155 20.30 42.03 -75.16
C GLY A 155 20.98 43.37 -75.42
N ALA A 156 21.89 43.34 -76.33
CA ALA A 156 22.74 44.42 -76.85
C ALA A 156 21.95 45.61 -77.42
#